data_9f55fef003f4bbe4d71d34ebedfb1cf1
#
_entry.id   9f55fef003f4bbe4d71d34ebedfb1cf1
#
_cell.length_a   1.000
_cell.length_b   1.000
_cell.length_c   1.000
_cell.angle_alpha   90.00
_cell.angle_beta   90.00
_cell.angle_gamma   90.00
#
_symmetry.space_group_name_H-M   'P 1'
#
loop_
_entity.id
_entity.type
_entity.pdbx_description
1 polymer ?
#
loop_
_entity_poly.entity_id
_entity_poly.type
_entity_poly.pdbx_seq_one_letter_code
_entity_poly.pdbx_strand_id
1 'polypeptide(L)'
;KGGMNVILEVSVPDVIKALADNKPDEAFNQALANAAKQAISSQDDVITLFVREYHKIAPDARLSELFATQQLKDKVNQKTSDAEVEKVLRTEVKAAVDNSYNVLRTRIDRFGVVQPNIQSLEDKMGRIMVELPGIKEPERVRKLLQGSANLEFWETYNAKDVAPYLQAADKVQHFS
;
A
#
# COMPACT_ATOMS: atom_id res chain seq x y z
N LYS A 1 -13.95 17.10 21.26
CA LYS A 1 -13.38 15.97 21.95
C LYS A 1 -13.99 14.73 21.36
N GLY A 2 -13.21 13.72 21.12
CA GLY A 2 -13.65 12.55 20.43
C GLY A 2 -13.48 12.69 18.92
N GLY A 3 -12.28 12.67 18.45
CA GLY A 3 -11.94 12.52 17.06
C GLY A 3 -11.25 11.19 16.88
N MET A 4 -11.08 10.81 15.62
CA MET A 4 -10.40 9.61 15.24
C MET A 4 -9.36 9.95 14.19
N ASN A 5 -8.11 9.56 14.44
CA ASN A 5 -7.04 9.73 13.46
C ASN A 5 -6.56 8.35 13.04
N VAL A 6 -6.54 8.13 11.74
CA VAL A 6 -6.22 6.83 11.16
C VAL A 6 -5.18 7.03 10.08
N ILE A 7 -4.20 6.15 10.05
CA ILE A 7 -3.29 6.05 8.92
C ILE A 7 -3.58 4.73 8.21
N LEU A 8 -3.88 4.82 6.93
CA LEU A 8 -4.13 3.68 6.08
C LEU A 8 -2.94 3.53 5.13
N GLU A 9 -2.49 2.32 4.96
CA GLU A 9 -1.36 2.04 4.08
C GLU A 9 -1.82 1.11 2.98
N VAL A 10 -1.55 1.49 1.74
CA VAL A 10 -1.79 0.60 0.61
C VAL A 10 -0.75 -0.50 0.66
N SER A 11 -1.20 -1.75 0.62
CA SER A 11 -0.29 -2.88 0.60
C SER A 11 0.36 -3.00 -0.77
N VAL A 12 1.54 -2.37 -0.93
CA VAL A 12 2.29 -2.40 -2.19
C VAL A 12 2.63 -3.84 -2.60
N PRO A 13 3.07 -4.75 -1.69
CA PRO A 13 3.30 -6.13 -2.09
C PRO A 13 2.06 -6.81 -2.68
N ASP A 14 0.88 -6.56 -2.13
CA ASP A 14 -0.35 -7.14 -2.66
C ASP A 14 -0.72 -6.58 -4.03
N VAL A 15 -0.46 -5.29 -4.26
CA VAL A 15 -0.65 -4.69 -5.58
C VAL A 15 0.28 -5.35 -6.59
N ILE A 16 1.54 -5.54 -6.25
CA ILE A 16 2.53 -6.18 -7.13
C ILE A 16 2.12 -7.62 -7.43
N LYS A 17 1.65 -8.37 -6.42
CA LYS A 17 1.15 -9.73 -6.62
C LYS A 17 -0.02 -9.77 -7.60
N ALA A 18 -0.96 -8.85 -7.44
CA ALA A 18 -2.13 -8.78 -8.32
C ALA A 18 -1.72 -8.45 -9.75
N LEU A 19 -0.76 -7.57 -9.95
CA LEU A 19 -0.26 -7.22 -11.27
C LEU A 19 0.40 -8.40 -11.98
N ALA A 20 0.96 -9.33 -11.22
CA ALA A 20 1.55 -10.58 -11.73
C ALA A 20 0.54 -11.72 -11.80
N ASP A 21 -0.76 -11.45 -11.67
CA ASP A 21 -1.84 -12.44 -11.63
C ASP A 21 -1.60 -13.50 -10.56
N ASN A 22 -1.05 -13.12 -9.42
CA ASN A 22 -0.78 -14.00 -8.28
C ASN A 22 0.03 -15.26 -8.66
N LYS A 23 1.03 -15.08 -9.52
CA LYS A 23 1.85 -16.20 -9.96
C LYS A 23 2.45 -16.99 -8.79
N PRO A 24 2.33 -18.30 -8.80
CA PRO A 24 2.89 -19.14 -7.74
C PRO A 24 4.39 -19.39 -7.95
N ASP A 25 5.14 -18.32 -8.14
CA ASP A 25 6.59 -18.36 -8.32
C ASP A 25 7.26 -18.13 -6.98
N GLU A 26 8.05 -19.10 -6.54
CA GLU A 26 8.66 -19.05 -5.22
C GLU A 26 9.67 -17.91 -5.09
N ALA A 27 10.49 -17.70 -6.12
CA ALA A 27 11.47 -16.60 -6.12
C ALA A 27 10.78 -15.25 -6.05
N PHE A 28 9.69 -15.08 -6.79
CA PHE A 28 8.86 -13.88 -6.76
C PHE A 28 8.31 -13.62 -5.37
N ASN A 29 7.67 -14.65 -4.79
CA ASN A 29 7.06 -14.50 -3.46
C ASN A 29 8.09 -14.22 -2.39
N GLN A 30 9.26 -14.87 -2.46
CA GLN A 30 10.35 -14.65 -1.51
C GLN A 30 10.90 -13.22 -1.64
N ALA A 31 11.10 -12.75 -2.87
CA ALA A 31 11.59 -11.39 -3.12
C ALA A 31 10.63 -10.33 -2.58
N LEU A 32 9.32 -10.52 -2.77
CA LEU A 32 8.31 -9.60 -2.22
C LEU A 32 8.31 -9.61 -0.70
N ALA A 33 8.39 -10.78 -0.08
CA ALA A 33 8.42 -10.89 1.37
C ALA A 33 9.65 -10.19 1.94
N ASN A 34 10.81 -10.40 1.33
CA ASN A 34 12.06 -9.75 1.74
C ASN A 34 11.96 -8.23 1.59
N ALA A 35 11.41 -7.76 0.47
CA ALA A 35 11.25 -6.34 0.20
C ALA A 35 10.31 -5.67 1.21
N ALA A 36 9.19 -6.30 1.50
CA ALA A 36 8.22 -5.78 2.47
C ALA A 36 8.85 -5.63 3.85
N LYS A 37 9.65 -6.62 4.25
CA LYS A 37 10.34 -6.61 5.53
C LYS A 37 11.41 -5.52 5.59
N GLN A 38 12.21 -5.39 4.53
CA GLN A 38 13.28 -4.40 4.47
C GLN A 38 12.75 -2.98 4.39
N ALA A 39 11.60 -2.77 3.77
CA ALA A 39 11.02 -1.43 3.57
C ALA A 39 10.72 -0.72 4.89
N ILE A 40 10.50 -1.46 5.97
CA ILE A 40 10.19 -0.89 7.28
C ILE A 40 11.34 0.00 7.78
N SER A 41 12.59 -0.40 7.50
CA SER A 41 13.76 0.31 8.00
C SER A 41 14.64 0.91 6.90
N SER A 42 14.30 0.71 5.64
CA SER A 42 15.09 1.18 4.49
C SER A 42 14.62 2.55 4.01
N GLN A 43 15.52 3.30 3.39
CA GLN A 43 15.18 4.51 2.67
C GLN A 43 14.57 4.21 1.31
N ASP A 44 14.78 3.01 0.79
CA ASP A 44 14.27 2.59 -0.51
C ASP A 44 12.82 2.12 -0.41
N ASP A 45 12.07 2.28 -1.48
CA ASP A 45 10.68 1.81 -1.54
C ASP A 45 10.60 0.32 -1.83
N VAL A 46 9.41 -0.25 -1.67
CA VAL A 46 9.16 -1.68 -1.85
C VAL A 46 9.51 -2.13 -3.27
N ILE A 47 9.23 -1.32 -4.28
CA ILE A 47 9.49 -1.70 -5.67
C ILE A 47 11.00 -1.83 -5.91
N THR A 48 11.77 -0.84 -5.48
CA THR A 48 13.23 -0.87 -5.59
C THR A 48 13.81 -2.10 -4.88
N LEU A 49 13.35 -2.34 -3.65
CA LEU A 49 13.81 -3.46 -2.85
C LEU A 49 13.40 -4.80 -3.47
N PHE A 50 12.18 -4.89 -4.00
CA PHE A 50 11.71 -6.10 -4.66
C PHE A 50 12.56 -6.45 -5.88
N VAL A 51 12.83 -5.47 -6.75
CA VAL A 51 13.64 -5.70 -7.94
C VAL A 51 15.03 -6.19 -7.55
N ARG A 52 15.62 -5.54 -6.54
CA ARG A 52 16.94 -5.93 -6.03
C ARG A 52 16.94 -7.36 -5.48
N GLU A 53 15.94 -7.70 -4.66
CA GLU A 53 15.84 -9.02 -4.05
C GLU A 53 15.56 -10.11 -5.08
N TYR A 54 14.72 -9.79 -6.06
CA TYR A 54 14.41 -10.74 -7.12
C TYR A 54 15.64 -11.08 -7.94
N HIS A 55 16.46 -10.09 -8.28
CA HIS A 55 17.69 -10.30 -9.03
C HIS A 55 18.75 -11.07 -8.22
N LYS A 56 18.72 -10.97 -6.89
CA LYS A 56 19.61 -11.79 -6.05
C LYS A 56 19.23 -13.26 -6.10
N ILE A 57 17.92 -13.55 -6.06
CA ILE A 57 17.41 -14.92 -6.03
C ILE A 57 17.44 -15.54 -7.42
N ALA A 58 17.11 -14.76 -8.43
CA ALA A 58 17.01 -15.22 -9.82
C ALA A 58 17.74 -14.25 -10.75
N PRO A 59 19.09 -14.28 -10.78
CA PRO A 59 19.89 -13.29 -11.52
C PRO A 59 19.62 -13.25 -13.03
N ASP A 60 19.25 -14.39 -13.60
CA ASP A 60 19.04 -14.51 -15.06
C ASP A 60 17.59 -14.32 -15.46
N ALA A 61 16.67 -14.17 -14.49
CA ALA A 61 15.26 -14.00 -14.77
C ALA A 61 14.95 -12.55 -15.16
N ARG A 62 13.94 -12.39 -15.99
CA ARG A 62 13.48 -11.08 -16.45
C ARG A 62 12.18 -10.75 -15.77
N LEU A 63 12.00 -9.48 -15.37
CA LEU A 63 10.76 -9.02 -14.78
C LEU A 63 9.57 -9.20 -15.72
N SER A 64 9.81 -9.08 -17.03
CA SER A 64 8.74 -9.26 -18.02
C SER A 64 8.09 -10.65 -17.95
N GLU A 65 8.81 -11.66 -17.50
CA GLU A 65 8.25 -13.02 -17.32
C GLU A 65 7.17 -13.04 -16.24
N LEU A 66 7.29 -12.18 -15.24
CA LEU A 66 6.31 -12.08 -14.15
C LEU A 66 5.13 -11.19 -14.53
N PHE A 67 5.40 -10.11 -15.26
CA PHE A 67 4.43 -9.03 -15.45
C PHE A 67 3.86 -8.90 -16.86
N ALA A 68 4.19 -9.80 -17.78
CA ALA A 68 3.53 -9.89 -19.06
C ALA A 68 2.17 -10.58 -18.87
N THR A 69 1.28 -9.91 -18.18
CA THR A 69 -0.02 -10.43 -17.76
C THR A 69 -1.14 -9.76 -18.53
N GLN A 70 -2.34 -10.32 -18.43
CA GLN A 70 -3.52 -9.76 -19.10
C GLN A 70 -3.79 -8.32 -18.63
N GLN A 71 -3.60 -8.04 -17.35
CA GLN A 71 -3.82 -6.70 -16.80
C GLN A 71 -2.88 -5.67 -17.39
N LEU A 72 -1.66 -6.08 -17.75
CA LEU A 72 -0.61 -5.19 -18.24
C LEU A 72 -0.31 -5.40 -19.72
N LYS A 73 -1.20 -6.03 -20.45
CA LYS A 73 -0.96 -6.41 -21.86
C LYS A 73 -0.59 -5.25 -22.77
N ASP A 74 -1.09 -4.05 -22.47
CA ASP A 74 -0.80 -2.85 -23.27
C ASP A 74 0.48 -2.14 -22.82
N LYS A 75 1.10 -2.58 -21.75
CA LYS A 75 2.25 -1.91 -21.13
C LYS A 75 3.48 -2.80 -21.02
N VAL A 76 3.28 -4.11 -20.85
CA VAL A 76 4.37 -5.07 -20.68
C VAL A 76 4.15 -6.26 -21.60
N ASN A 77 5.19 -6.63 -22.35
CA ASN A 77 5.25 -7.85 -23.12
C ASN A 77 6.54 -8.59 -22.80
N GLN A 78 6.77 -9.76 -23.38
CA GLN A 78 7.92 -10.60 -23.08
C GLN A 78 9.27 -9.92 -23.38
N LYS A 79 9.28 -8.89 -24.20
CA LYS A 79 10.49 -8.18 -24.61
C LYS A 79 10.74 -6.90 -23.81
N THR A 80 9.82 -6.51 -22.95
CA THR A 80 9.94 -5.28 -22.16
C THR A 80 11.13 -5.39 -21.21
N SER A 81 11.97 -4.36 -21.17
CA SER A 81 13.15 -4.35 -20.29
C SER A 81 12.75 -4.25 -18.81
N ASP A 82 13.65 -4.68 -17.95
CA ASP A 82 13.41 -4.59 -16.50
C ASP A 82 13.18 -3.14 -16.06
N ALA A 83 13.92 -2.19 -16.62
CA ALA A 83 13.74 -0.77 -16.28
C ALA A 83 12.34 -0.28 -16.65
N GLU A 84 11.84 -0.68 -17.82
CA GLU A 84 10.50 -0.31 -18.26
C GLU A 84 9.42 -0.99 -17.40
N VAL A 85 9.61 -2.25 -17.03
CA VAL A 85 8.69 -2.96 -16.14
C VAL A 85 8.63 -2.25 -14.79
N GLU A 86 9.78 -1.91 -14.22
CA GLU A 86 9.85 -1.20 -12.95
C GLU A 86 9.07 0.12 -13.00
N LYS A 87 9.21 0.85 -14.10
CA LYS A 87 8.49 2.10 -14.31
C LYS A 87 6.98 1.88 -14.37
N VAL A 88 6.55 0.82 -15.06
CA VAL A 88 5.13 0.44 -15.12
C VAL A 88 4.62 0.10 -13.71
N LEU A 89 5.38 -0.65 -12.93
CA LEU A 89 4.99 -0.99 -11.55
C LEU A 89 4.80 0.27 -10.70
N ARG A 90 5.69 1.24 -10.82
CA ARG A 90 5.56 2.50 -10.08
C ARG A 90 4.30 3.25 -10.46
N THR A 91 3.98 3.30 -11.74
CA THR A 91 2.77 3.95 -12.23
C THR A 91 1.52 3.25 -11.72
N GLU A 92 1.51 1.93 -11.76
CA GLU A 92 0.35 1.14 -11.31
C GLU A 92 0.15 1.22 -9.79
N VAL A 93 1.23 1.22 -9.02
CA VAL A 93 1.15 1.39 -7.56
C VAL A 93 0.62 2.78 -7.22
N LYS A 94 1.10 3.81 -7.89
CA LYS A 94 0.59 5.16 -7.67
C LYS A 94 -0.90 5.24 -8.00
N ALA A 95 -1.32 4.63 -9.10
CA ALA A 95 -2.74 4.58 -9.48
C ALA A 95 -3.57 3.86 -8.42
N ALA A 96 -3.03 2.78 -7.81
CA ALA A 96 -3.71 2.07 -6.74
C ALA A 96 -3.88 2.94 -5.49
N VAL A 97 -2.86 3.72 -5.13
CA VAL A 97 -2.94 4.66 -4.01
C VAL A 97 -4.00 5.72 -4.28
N ASP A 98 -3.98 6.32 -5.46
CA ASP A 98 -4.94 7.35 -5.85
C ASP A 98 -6.37 6.80 -5.84
N ASN A 99 -6.55 5.59 -6.35
CA ASN A 99 -7.86 4.93 -6.36
C ASN A 99 -8.34 4.66 -4.93
N SER A 100 -7.46 4.20 -4.06
CA SER A 100 -7.79 3.96 -2.66
C SER A 100 -8.19 5.24 -1.95
N TYR A 101 -7.50 6.34 -2.22
CA TYR A 101 -7.85 7.66 -1.70
C TYR A 101 -9.27 8.03 -2.11
N ASN A 102 -9.61 7.89 -3.38
CA ASN A 102 -10.93 8.24 -3.89
C ASN A 102 -12.04 7.36 -3.32
N VAL A 103 -11.78 6.06 -3.18
CA VAL A 103 -12.73 5.12 -2.57
C VAL A 103 -12.99 5.50 -1.11
N LEU A 104 -11.94 5.80 -0.36
CA LEU A 104 -12.06 6.21 1.03
C LEU A 104 -12.87 7.49 1.17
N ARG A 105 -12.57 8.48 0.35
CA ARG A 105 -13.27 9.74 0.36
C ARG A 105 -14.77 9.55 0.11
N THR A 106 -15.11 8.76 -0.90
CA THR A 106 -16.51 8.45 -1.22
C THR A 106 -17.21 7.77 -0.05
N ARG A 107 -16.55 6.79 0.57
CA ARG A 107 -17.13 6.05 1.71
C ARG A 107 -17.34 6.95 2.92
N ILE A 108 -16.40 7.81 3.21
CA ILE A 108 -16.47 8.74 4.33
C ILE A 108 -17.57 9.77 4.10
N ASP A 109 -17.70 10.27 2.87
CA ASP A 109 -18.76 11.20 2.49
C ASP A 109 -20.14 10.55 2.68
N ARG A 110 -20.30 9.30 2.28
CA ARG A 110 -21.56 8.55 2.45
C ARG A 110 -21.88 8.28 3.91
N PHE A 111 -20.87 8.14 4.74
CA PHE A 111 -21.07 7.94 6.18
C PHE A 111 -21.59 9.19 6.87
N GLY A 112 -21.41 10.36 6.25
CA GLY A 112 -21.93 11.62 6.77
C GLY A 112 -21.03 12.29 7.81
N VAL A 113 -19.75 12.00 7.79
CA VAL A 113 -18.79 12.69 8.65
C VAL A 113 -18.66 14.14 8.20
N VAL A 114 -18.74 15.05 9.14
CA VAL A 114 -18.61 16.49 8.88
C VAL A 114 -17.14 16.88 8.90
N GLN A 115 -16.70 17.52 7.83
CA GLN A 115 -15.34 18.04 7.70
C GLN A 115 -14.23 17.01 7.94
N PRO A 116 -14.26 15.87 7.21
CA PRO A 116 -13.14 14.94 7.29
C PRO A 116 -11.91 15.56 6.64
N ASN A 117 -10.73 15.22 7.14
CA ASN A 117 -9.48 15.59 6.50
C ASN A 117 -8.81 14.31 6.01
N ILE A 118 -8.71 14.16 4.70
CA ILE A 118 -8.12 12.99 4.07
C ILE A 118 -6.95 13.47 3.21
N GLN A 119 -5.75 12.99 3.51
CA GLN A 119 -4.56 13.40 2.80
C GLN A 119 -3.72 12.18 2.41
N SER A 120 -3.30 12.14 1.14
CA SER A 120 -2.25 11.24 0.74
C SER A 120 -0.93 11.79 1.25
N LEU A 121 -0.16 10.99 1.97
CA LEU A 121 1.12 11.44 2.52
C LEU A 121 2.23 11.42 1.48
N GLU A 122 1.97 10.85 0.31
CA GLU A 122 2.90 10.78 -0.83
C GLU A 122 4.29 10.28 -0.45
N ASP A 123 4.34 9.42 0.55
CA ASP A 123 5.59 8.81 0.97
C ASP A 123 5.81 7.47 0.26
N LYS A 124 6.97 6.88 0.50
CA LYS A 124 7.35 5.60 -0.11
C LYS A 124 6.46 4.44 0.32
N MET A 125 5.67 4.61 1.39
CA MET A 125 4.82 3.57 1.95
C MET A 125 3.37 3.64 1.46
N GLY A 126 3.02 4.65 0.65
CA GLY A 126 1.66 4.81 0.14
C GLY A 126 0.63 5.03 1.23
N ARG A 127 0.94 5.86 2.20
CA ARG A 127 0.06 6.13 3.35
C ARG A 127 -0.97 7.20 3.05
N ILE A 128 -2.15 7.00 3.63
CA ILE A 128 -3.25 7.96 3.57
C ILE A 128 -3.64 8.27 5.01
N MET A 129 -3.59 9.55 5.37
CA MET A 129 -4.02 10.01 6.70
C MET A 129 -5.47 10.42 6.65
N VAL A 130 -6.25 9.97 7.62
CA VAL A 130 -7.67 10.28 7.73
C VAL A 130 -7.94 10.82 9.12
N GLU A 131 -8.41 12.06 9.19
CA GLU A 131 -8.84 12.69 10.43
C GLU A 131 -10.34 12.85 10.41
N LEU A 132 -11.00 12.29 11.41
CA LEU A 132 -12.46 12.27 11.50
C LEU A 132 -12.88 12.93 12.82
N PRO A 133 -13.05 14.26 12.83
CA PRO A 133 -13.40 14.96 14.08
C PRO A 133 -14.82 14.61 14.54
N GLY A 134 -15.00 14.52 15.84
CA GLY A 134 -16.32 14.33 16.44
C GLY A 134 -16.98 13.00 16.18
N ILE A 135 -16.23 11.98 15.84
CA ILE A 135 -16.77 10.63 15.61
C ILE A 135 -17.27 10.05 16.93
N LYS A 136 -18.52 9.62 16.93
CA LYS A 136 -19.18 9.02 18.11
C LYS A 136 -19.19 7.50 18.06
N GLU A 137 -19.03 6.92 16.88
CA GLU A 137 -19.09 5.46 16.71
C GLU A 137 -17.84 4.95 15.97
N PRO A 138 -16.68 4.91 16.65
CA PRO A 138 -15.43 4.52 16.00
C PRO A 138 -15.46 3.12 15.38
N GLU A 139 -16.20 2.18 15.99
CA GLU A 139 -16.27 0.81 15.47
C GLU A 139 -16.94 0.74 14.09
N ARG A 140 -17.95 1.55 13.87
CA ARG A 140 -18.62 1.61 12.56
C ARG A 140 -17.70 2.17 11.49
N VAL A 141 -16.91 3.17 11.85
CA VAL A 141 -15.93 3.76 10.95
C VAL A 141 -14.83 2.75 10.62
N ARG A 142 -14.35 2.00 11.63
CA ARG A 142 -13.35 0.97 11.39
C ARG A 142 -13.85 -0.06 10.37
N LYS A 143 -15.08 -0.52 10.52
CA LYS A 143 -15.67 -1.47 9.57
C LYS A 143 -15.78 -0.88 8.17
N LEU A 144 -16.14 0.39 8.08
CA LEU A 144 -16.23 1.10 6.82
C LEU A 144 -14.88 1.13 6.10
N LEU A 145 -13.81 1.45 6.84
CA LEU A 145 -12.47 1.59 6.29
C LEU A 145 -11.84 0.23 5.96
N GLN A 146 -12.10 -0.79 6.78
CA GLN A 146 -11.60 -2.14 6.55
C GLN A 146 -12.10 -2.77 5.26
N GLY A 147 -13.26 -2.36 4.78
CA GLY A 147 -13.79 -2.86 3.52
C GLY A 147 -13.06 -2.40 2.28
N SER A 148 -12.02 -1.60 2.42
CA SER A 148 -11.24 -1.09 1.29
C SER A 148 -10.18 -2.12 0.88
N ALA A 149 -10.18 -2.50 -0.41
CA ALA A 149 -9.25 -3.48 -0.93
C ALA A 149 -7.81 -2.95 -0.88
N ASN A 150 -6.88 -3.84 -0.57
CA ASN A 150 -5.43 -3.55 -0.55
C ASN A 150 -5.01 -2.49 0.46
N LEU A 151 -5.85 -2.21 1.47
CA LEU A 151 -5.50 -1.27 2.53
C LEU A 151 -5.22 -2.00 3.83
N GLU A 152 -4.15 -1.62 4.48
CA GLU A 152 -3.82 -2.00 5.85
C GLU A 152 -4.15 -0.82 6.75
N PHE A 153 -4.76 -1.10 7.88
CA PHE A 153 -5.35 -0.10 8.74
C PHE A 153 -4.51 0.10 9.99
N TRP A 154 -4.05 1.33 10.19
CA TRP A 154 -3.28 1.71 11.37
C TRP A 154 -4.02 2.83 12.10
N GLU A 155 -4.51 2.54 13.30
CA GLU A 155 -5.21 3.53 14.10
C GLU A 155 -4.25 4.29 14.99
N THR A 156 -4.36 5.62 14.97
CA THR A 156 -3.64 6.50 15.87
C THR A 156 -4.65 7.34 16.66
N TYR A 157 -4.25 7.90 17.79
CA TYR A 157 -5.17 8.69 18.62
C TYR A 157 -5.05 10.17 18.31
N ASN A 158 -4.08 10.88 18.88
CA ASN A 158 -3.86 12.28 18.55
C ASN A 158 -2.37 12.55 18.43
N ALA A 159 -2.01 13.77 17.99
CA ALA A 159 -0.62 14.08 17.72
C ALA A 159 0.31 13.94 18.92
N LYS A 160 -0.20 14.21 20.12
CA LYS A 160 0.59 14.09 21.35
C LYS A 160 0.82 12.63 21.73
N ASP A 161 -0.16 11.77 21.45
CA ASP A 161 -0.08 10.37 21.80
C ASP A 161 0.62 9.55 20.71
N VAL A 162 0.63 10.06 19.49
CA VAL A 162 1.16 9.36 18.33
C VAL A 162 2.69 9.28 18.33
N ALA A 163 3.37 10.34 18.77
CA ALA A 163 4.81 10.41 18.67
C ALA A 163 5.55 9.22 19.28
N PRO A 164 5.20 8.74 20.49
CA PRO A 164 5.82 7.52 21.03
C PRO A 164 5.46 6.25 20.29
N TYR A 165 4.28 6.19 19.69
CA TYR A 165 3.77 5.00 19.02
C TYR A 165 4.28 4.85 17.61
N LEU A 166 4.64 5.95 16.95
CA LEU A 166 5.21 5.90 15.61
C LEU A 166 6.56 5.20 15.59
N GLN A 167 7.30 5.25 16.71
CA GLN A 167 8.58 4.55 16.82
C GLN A 167 8.41 3.05 16.98
N ALA A 168 7.22 2.61 17.38
CA ALA A 168 6.89 1.22 17.56
C ALA A 168 5.68 0.88 16.69
N ALA A 169 5.84 1.09 15.39
CA ALA A 169 4.76 0.94 14.41
C ALA A 169 4.08 -0.44 14.46
N ASP A 170 4.81 -1.45 14.89
CA ASP A 170 4.30 -2.79 15.06
C ASP A 170 3.24 -2.89 16.19
N LYS A 171 3.20 -1.90 17.07
CA LYS A 171 2.27 -1.89 18.20
C LYS A 171 0.95 -1.20 17.88
N VAL A 172 0.88 -0.54 16.75
CA VAL A 172 -0.37 0.06 16.30
C VAL A 172 -1.28 -1.08 15.85
N GLN A 173 -2.55 -1.01 16.23
CA GLN A 173 -3.50 -2.04 15.79
C GLN A 173 -3.55 -2.11 14.28
N HIS A 174 -3.33 -3.29 13.76
CA HIS A 174 -3.28 -3.55 12.33
C HIS A 174 -4.50 -4.34 11.89
N PHE A 175 -5.19 -3.84 10.88
CA PHE A 175 -6.35 -4.50 10.29
C PHE A 175 -6.13 -4.59 8.78
N SER A 176 -6.23 -5.78 8.24
CA SER A 176 -6.09 -6.04 6.81
C SER A 176 -7.42 -6.39 6.16
#